data_8cb81c49917c6f8d73c5a8620c0d99f7
#
_entry.id   8cb81c49917c6f8d73c5a8620c0d99f7
#
_cell.length_a   1.000
_cell.length_b   1.000
_cell.length_c   1.000
_cell.angle_alpha   90.00
_cell.angle_beta   90.00
_cell.angle_gamma   90.00
#
_symmetry.space_group_name_H-M   'P 1'
#
loop_
_entity.id
_entity.type
_entity.pdbx_description
1 polymer ?
#
loop_
_entity_poly.entity_id
_entity_poly.type
_entity_poly.pdbx_seq_one_letter_code
_entity_poly.pdbx_strand_id
1 'polypeptide(L)'
;KEPGKGYFKTASQSDDLVQVVRPRTSPLLQAVETKDGLQHVWCTFSHDQVDFDFANPDVLNEFVSIIRHYLDNGVRIFRLDAVAFLWKKLNTRCINLPETHEVIRLLRTLIEHVEPNVIIITETNIPNRENLSYFGNANEAHCIYNFSLPPLLLHTLLSGDSTALKHWMMSMPPPQEGTAYFNFIASHDGIGLRPVEGLLEQSEIAEMVNTTAKYGGKVSLRTAPDGTNTPYELNIALFDALQGTHKGPDKWGVARFLCAHAIMFALEGIPGLYIHSLLGTTNDYERFENSQHNRAINRHRWQESDLLAKLSNENAHHRTVFKA
;
A
#
# COMPACT_ATOMS: atom_id res chain seq x y z
N LYS A 1 -28.12 13.54 -21.10
CA LYS A 1 -26.65 13.53 -20.92
C LYS A 1 -26.10 12.25 -21.55
N GLU A 2 -24.98 12.32 -22.29
CA GLU A 2 -24.31 11.12 -22.77
C GLU A 2 -23.74 10.36 -21.55
N PRO A 3 -24.01 9.04 -21.43
CA PRO A 3 -23.48 8.24 -20.33
C PRO A 3 -21.95 8.30 -20.32
N GLY A 4 -21.35 8.53 -19.15
CA GLY A 4 -19.89 8.57 -18.94
C GLY A 4 -19.22 9.89 -19.28
N LYS A 5 -19.93 10.89 -19.80
CA LYS A 5 -19.35 12.21 -20.07
C LYS A 5 -18.97 12.92 -18.78
N GLY A 6 -17.68 13.31 -18.65
CA GLY A 6 -17.14 13.98 -17.46
C GLY A 6 -16.87 13.02 -16.28
N TYR A 7 -16.77 11.72 -16.53
CA TYR A 7 -16.43 10.74 -15.47
C TYR A 7 -14.96 10.80 -15.09
N PHE A 8 -14.08 11.15 -16.04
CA PHE A 8 -12.64 11.21 -15.80
C PHE A 8 -12.20 12.64 -15.49
N LYS A 9 -11.27 12.76 -14.55
CA LYS A 9 -10.67 14.05 -14.21
C LYS A 9 -9.80 14.53 -15.35
N THR A 10 -10.01 15.78 -15.76
CA THR A 10 -9.18 16.50 -16.74
C THR A 10 -8.55 17.73 -16.11
N ALA A 11 -7.44 18.19 -16.69
CA ALA A 11 -6.78 19.43 -16.34
C ALA A 11 -6.17 20.07 -17.58
N SER A 12 -5.92 21.39 -17.53
CA SER A 12 -5.17 22.09 -18.57
C SER A 12 -3.67 21.92 -18.34
N GLN A 13 -2.89 21.91 -19.41
CA GLN A 13 -1.41 21.98 -19.31
C GLN A 13 -0.93 23.28 -18.65
N SER A 14 -1.75 24.33 -18.66
CA SER A 14 -1.46 25.62 -18.01
C SER A 14 -1.80 25.63 -16.51
N ASP A 15 -2.44 24.59 -15.98
CA ASP A 15 -2.78 24.52 -14.56
C ASP A 15 -1.52 24.34 -13.70
N ASP A 16 -1.48 25.03 -12.55
CA ASP A 16 -0.40 24.83 -11.58
C ASP A 16 -0.60 23.52 -10.81
N LEU A 17 0.22 22.53 -11.13
CA LEU A 17 0.19 21.18 -10.56
C LEU A 17 1.42 20.88 -9.71
N VAL A 18 2.26 21.87 -9.43
CA VAL A 18 3.55 21.70 -8.70
C VAL A 18 3.34 21.10 -7.30
N GLN A 19 2.24 21.47 -6.62
CA GLN A 19 1.95 21.00 -5.27
C GLN A 19 1.39 19.58 -5.22
N VAL A 20 0.94 19.03 -6.35
CA VAL A 20 0.28 17.71 -6.39
C VAL A 20 1.25 16.61 -5.99
N VAL A 21 0.86 15.83 -4.98
CA VAL A 21 1.65 14.68 -4.53
C VAL A 21 1.64 13.58 -5.60
N ARG A 22 2.83 13.18 -6.03
CA ARG A 22 3.03 12.18 -7.09
C ARG A 22 3.67 10.92 -6.52
N PRO A 23 2.94 9.80 -6.47
CA PRO A 23 3.48 8.54 -5.97
C PRO A 23 4.35 7.80 -7.00
N ARG A 24 4.45 8.34 -8.22
CA ARG A 24 5.22 7.78 -9.34
C ARG A 24 6.03 8.86 -10.05
N THR A 25 6.95 8.43 -10.90
CA THR A 25 7.77 9.30 -11.76
C THR A 25 7.15 9.58 -13.11
N SER A 26 6.09 8.85 -13.49
CA SER A 26 5.36 9.07 -14.75
C SER A 26 4.67 10.45 -14.79
N PRO A 27 4.42 11.04 -15.98
CA PRO A 27 3.67 12.27 -16.10
C PRO A 27 2.29 12.18 -15.44
N LEU A 28 1.85 13.27 -14.77
CA LEU A 28 0.55 13.34 -14.11
C LEU A 28 -0.60 13.42 -15.12
N LEU A 29 -0.37 14.11 -16.23
CA LEU A 29 -1.35 14.30 -17.28
C LEU A 29 -0.98 13.49 -18.51
N GLN A 30 -1.96 12.76 -19.05
CA GLN A 30 -1.86 12.03 -20.30
C GLN A 30 -2.75 12.68 -21.36
N ALA A 31 -2.18 12.98 -22.53
CA ALA A 31 -2.93 13.45 -23.68
C ALA A 31 -3.73 12.30 -24.30
N VAL A 32 -5.03 12.53 -24.52
CA VAL A 32 -5.95 11.56 -25.11
C VAL A 32 -6.83 12.25 -26.14
N GLU A 33 -6.90 11.72 -27.35
CA GLU A 33 -7.84 12.16 -28.38
C GLU A 33 -9.26 11.72 -28.02
N THR A 34 -10.17 12.66 -27.97
CA THR A 34 -11.58 12.43 -27.68
C THR A 34 -12.46 12.98 -28.79
N LYS A 35 -13.77 12.71 -28.75
CA LYS A 35 -14.74 13.32 -29.70
C LYS A 35 -14.78 14.84 -29.60
N ASP A 36 -14.45 15.40 -28.42
CA ASP A 36 -14.42 16.84 -28.15
C ASP A 36 -13.00 17.43 -28.37
N GLY A 37 -12.09 16.71 -29.05
CA GLY A 37 -10.69 17.09 -29.31
C GLY A 37 -9.72 16.56 -28.28
N LEU A 38 -8.49 17.05 -28.32
CA LEU A 38 -7.40 16.65 -27.42
C LEU A 38 -7.71 17.07 -25.99
N GLN A 39 -7.75 16.10 -25.08
CA GLN A 39 -7.94 16.32 -23.66
C GLN A 39 -6.71 15.82 -22.88
N HIS A 40 -6.43 16.45 -21.74
CA HIS A 40 -5.40 15.98 -20.81
C HIS A 40 -6.08 15.35 -19.60
N VAL A 41 -6.04 14.02 -19.53
CA VAL A 41 -6.65 13.28 -18.43
C VAL A 41 -5.65 13.08 -17.29
N TRP A 42 -6.16 13.05 -16.06
CA TRP A 42 -5.37 12.91 -14.85
C TRP A 42 -5.02 11.45 -14.60
N CYS A 43 -3.74 11.16 -14.34
CA CYS A 43 -3.19 9.82 -14.11
C CYS A 43 -2.25 9.86 -12.89
N THR A 44 -2.81 9.69 -11.69
CA THR A 44 -2.02 9.73 -10.44
C THR A 44 -0.92 8.68 -10.41
N PHE A 45 -1.19 7.46 -10.90
CA PHE A 45 -0.28 6.31 -10.79
C PHE A 45 0.41 5.98 -12.12
N SER A 46 -0.34 5.73 -13.18
CA SER A 46 0.21 5.40 -14.49
C SER A 46 -0.73 5.87 -15.61
N HIS A 47 -0.21 6.02 -16.83
CA HIS A 47 -0.95 6.56 -17.98
C HIS A 47 -2.13 5.67 -18.43
N ASP A 48 -2.18 4.41 -18.03
CA ASP A 48 -3.28 3.45 -18.26
C ASP A 48 -4.29 3.41 -17.11
N GLN A 49 -4.06 4.18 -16.02
CA GLN A 49 -4.96 4.31 -14.88
C GLN A 49 -5.47 5.75 -14.77
N VAL A 50 -6.53 6.06 -15.52
CA VAL A 50 -7.14 7.40 -15.52
C VAL A 50 -8.00 7.59 -14.28
N ASP A 51 -7.78 8.71 -13.57
CA ASP A 51 -8.51 9.04 -12.36
C ASP A 51 -9.94 9.51 -12.65
N PHE A 52 -10.90 9.02 -11.86
CA PHE A 52 -12.28 9.50 -11.88
C PHE A 52 -12.41 10.89 -11.26
N ASP A 53 -13.37 11.67 -11.74
CA ASP A 53 -13.73 12.95 -11.15
C ASP A 53 -14.88 12.79 -10.15
N PHE A 54 -14.54 12.56 -8.88
CA PHE A 54 -15.53 12.42 -7.81
C PHE A 54 -16.28 13.70 -7.47
N ALA A 55 -15.89 14.86 -8.04
CA ALA A 55 -16.71 16.06 -8.01
C ALA A 55 -17.95 15.96 -8.91
N ASN A 56 -17.98 14.98 -9.82
CA ASN A 56 -19.16 14.66 -10.61
C ASN A 56 -20.07 13.69 -9.85
N PRO A 57 -21.30 14.09 -9.48
CA PRO A 57 -22.22 13.21 -8.75
C PRO A 57 -22.59 11.91 -9.49
N ASP A 58 -22.54 11.91 -10.82
CA ASP A 58 -22.83 10.72 -11.62
C ASP A 58 -21.76 9.64 -11.39
N VAL A 59 -20.47 10.03 -11.16
CA VAL A 59 -19.41 9.11 -10.77
C VAL A 59 -19.69 8.48 -9.41
N LEU A 60 -20.06 9.29 -8.43
CA LEU A 60 -20.39 8.77 -7.10
C LEU A 60 -21.58 7.80 -7.15
N ASN A 61 -22.63 8.11 -7.90
CA ASN A 61 -23.78 7.23 -8.10
C ASN A 61 -23.38 5.90 -8.76
N GLU A 62 -22.45 5.94 -9.72
CA GLU A 62 -21.92 4.72 -10.34
C GLU A 62 -21.19 3.86 -9.33
N PHE A 63 -20.31 4.45 -8.50
CA PHE A 63 -19.60 3.72 -7.44
C PHE A 63 -20.55 3.14 -6.39
N VAL A 64 -21.61 3.86 -6.01
CA VAL A 64 -22.66 3.33 -5.11
C VAL A 64 -23.33 2.12 -5.75
N SER A 65 -23.62 2.18 -7.06
CA SER A 65 -24.22 1.07 -7.81
C SER A 65 -23.29 -0.14 -7.88
N ILE A 66 -21.99 0.08 -8.08
CA ILE A 66 -20.95 -0.98 -8.07
C ILE A 66 -20.88 -1.63 -6.68
N ILE A 67 -20.82 -0.84 -5.61
CA ILE A 67 -20.82 -1.36 -4.24
C ILE A 67 -22.08 -2.17 -3.97
N ARG A 68 -23.24 -1.68 -4.37
CA ARG A 68 -24.52 -2.41 -4.25
C ARG A 68 -24.47 -3.75 -4.95
N HIS A 69 -23.95 -3.78 -6.18
CA HIS A 69 -23.78 -5.03 -6.93
C HIS A 69 -22.95 -6.06 -6.14
N TYR A 70 -21.83 -5.63 -5.54
CA TYR A 70 -21.00 -6.52 -4.72
C TYR A 70 -21.72 -6.98 -3.44
N LEU A 71 -22.45 -6.10 -2.76
CA LEU A 71 -23.25 -6.45 -1.58
C LEU A 71 -24.29 -7.52 -1.91
N ASP A 72 -25.01 -7.35 -3.04
CA ASP A 72 -26.02 -8.29 -3.51
C ASP A 72 -25.41 -9.66 -3.88
N ASN A 73 -24.11 -9.69 -4.21
CA ASN A 73 -23.35 -10.92 -4.45
C ASN A 73 -22.60 -11.44 -3.20
N GLY A 74 -22.92 -10.95 -2.02
CA GLY A 74 -22.41 -11.49 -0.74
C GLY A 74 -21.08 -10.92 -0.27
N VAL A 75 -20.52 -9.90 -0.91
CA VAL A 75 -19.30 -9.22 -0.42
C VAL A 75 -19.62 -8.47 0.87
N ARG A 76 -18.76 -8.61 1.87
CA ARG A 76 -18.90 -7.98 3.19
C ARG A 76 -17.68 -7.20 3.64
N ILE A 77 -16.59 -7.24 2.88
CA ILE A 77 -15.37 -6.49 3.15
C ILE A 77 -14.96 -5.73 1.88
N PHE A 78 -14.86 -4.42 1.97
CA PHE A 78 -14.43 -3.54 0.89
C PHE A 78 -13.10 -2.90 1.24
N ARG A 79 -12.10 -3.12 0.40
CA ARG A 79 -10.82 -2.43 0.46
C ARG A 79 -10.85 -1.26 -0.54
N LEU A 80 -10.79 -0.04 -0.01
CA LEU A 80 -10.71 1.16 -0.83
C LEU A 80 -9.24 1.45 -1.15
N ASP A 81 -8.84 1.08 -2.36
CA ASP A 81 -7.47 1.18 -2.85
C ASP A 81 -7.07 2.62 -3.10
N ALA A 82 -5.90 3.01 -2.60
CA ALA A 82 -5.29 4.33 -2.81
C ALA A 82 -6.26 5.51 -2.54
N VAL A 83 -7.20 5.33 -1.62
CA VAL A 83 -8.32 6.26 -1.40
C VAL A 83 -7.88 7.67 -1.00
N ALA A 84 -6.69 7.83 -0.45
CA ALA A 84 -6.10 9.14 -0.13
C ALA A 84 -6.04 10.09 -1.33
N PHE A 85 -5.96 9.55 -2.54
CA PHE A 85 -5.90 10.30 -3.79
C PHE A 85 -7.26 10.46 -4.48
N LEU A 86 -8.38 10.15 -3.83
CA LEU A 86 -9.69 10.11 -4.46
C LEU A 86 -10.12 11.48 -5.01
N TRP A 87 -10.05 12.55 -4.22
CA TRP A 87 -10.50 13.87 -4.64
C TRP A 87 -9.37 14.71 -5.25
N LYS A 88 -9.68 15.41 -6.37
CA LYS A 88 -8.74 16.27 -7.08
C LYS A 88 -9.24 17.71 -7.07
N LYS A 89 -8.38 18.61 -6.58
CA LYS A 89 -8.66 20.06 -6.53
C LYS A 89 -7.40 20.83 -6.89
N LEU A 90 -7.48 21.65 -7.91
CA LEU A 90 -6.35 22.49 -8.34
C LEU A 90 -5.84 23.36 -7.18
N ASN A 91 -4.57 23.69 -7.20
CA ASN A 91 -3.86 24.45 -6.17
C ASN A 91 -3.86 23.76 -4.78
N THR A 92 -3.96 22.43 -4.75
CA THR A 92 -3.82 21.62 -3.54
C THR A 92 -2.88 20.46 -3.77
N ARG A 93 -2.53 19.77 -2.68
CA ARG A 93 -1.71 18.54 -2.75
C ARG A 93 -2.43 17.36 -3.41
N CYS A 94 -3.75 17.43 -3.64
CA CYS A 94 -4.62 16.36 -4.17
C CYS A 94 -4.46 15.02 -3.43
N ILE A 95 -4.23 15.08 -2.13
CA ILE A 95 -4.13 13.93 -1.23
C ILE A 95 -4.72 14.31 0.13
N ASN A 96 -5.45 13.39 0.75
CA ASN A 96 -6.10 13.56 2.07
C ASN A 96 -6.97 14.82 2.15
N LEU A 97 -7.65 15.19 1.07
CA LEU A 97 -8.52 16.35 1.07
C LEU A 97 -9.77 16.09 1.94
N PRO A 98 -10.35 17.14 2.55
CA PRO A 98 -11.58 17.00 3.33
C PRO A 98 -12.70 16.32 2.54
N GLU A 99 -12.81 16.62 1.27
CA GLU A 99 -13.79 16.01 0.37
C GLU A 99 -13.59 14.49 0.21
N THR A 100 -12.34 13.99 0.27
CA THR A 100 -12.05 12.53 0.30
C THR A 100 -12.67 11.89 1.53
N HIS A 101 -12.48 12.48 2.70
CA HIS A 101 -13.05 12.01 3.97
C HIS A 101 -14.59 12.02 3.94
N GLU A 102 -15.19 13.09 3.37
CA GLU A 102 -16.66 13.16 3.22
C GLU A 102 -17.21 12.03 2.34
N VAL A 103 -16.53 11.70 1.23
CA VAL A 103 -16.94 10.58 0.37
C VAL A 103 -16.86 9.25 1.13
N ILE A 104 -15.82 9.03 1.92
CA ILE A 104 -15.69 7.79 2.71
C ILE A 104 -16.81 7.69 3.76
N ARG A 105 -17.11 8.78 4.47
CA ARG A 105 -18.23 8.86 5.44
C ARG A 105 -19.58 8.57 4.77
N LEU A 106 -19.79 9.17 3.60
CA LEU A 106 -21.02 8.94 2.82
C LEU A 106 -21.13 7.46 2.40
N LEU A 107 -20.09 6.88 1.84
CA LEU A 107 -20.09 5.47 1.44
C LEU A 107 -20.33 4.56 2.64
N ARG A 108 -19.67 4.81 3.77
CA ARG A 108 -19.91 4.06 5.01
C ARG A 108 -21.39 4.16 5.45
N THR A 109 -21.94 5.35 5.51
CA THR A 109 -23.33 5.58 5.90
C THR A 109 -24.32 4.82 5.01
N LEU A 110 -24.11 4.89 3.69
CA LEU A 110 -24.95 4.21 2.72
C LEU A 110 -24.87 2.68 2.84
N ILE A 111 -23.65 2.16 3.02
CA ILE A 111 -23.39 0.73 3.14
C ILE A 111 -24.01 0.19 4.43
N GLU A 112 -23.74 0.82 5.57
CA GLU A 112 -24.28 0.40 6.88
C GLU A 112 -25.81 0.46 6.95
N HIS A 113 -26.42 1.39 6.21
CA HIS A 113 -27.88 1.44 6.10
C HIS A 113 -28.48 0.19 5.43
N VAL A 114 -27.76 -0.40 4.49
CA VAL A 114 -28.21 -1.58 3.73
C VAL A 114 -27.74 -2.87 4.40
N GLU A 115 -26.51 -2.91 4.87
CA GLU A 115 -25.86 -4.09 5.44
C GLU A 115 -24.93 -3.68 6.60
N PRO A 116 -25.40 -3.73 7.85
CA PRO A 116 -24.67 -3.23 9.02
C PRO A 116 -23.37 -3.96 9.33
N ASN A 117 -23.18 -5.18 8.81
CA ASN A 117 -22.01 -6.03 9.10
C ASN A 117 -20.89 -5.89 8.06
N VAL A 118 -20.93 -4.86 7.23
CA VAL A 118 -19.91 -4.62 6.23
C VAL A 118 -18.70 -3.90 6.83
N ILE A 119 -17.51 -4.31 6.43
CA ILE A 119 -16.26 -3.71 6.83
C ILE A 119 -15.67 -2.91 5.67
N ILE A 120 -15.30 -1.67 5.93
CA ILE A 120 -14.54 -0.81 5.01
C ILE A 120 -13.10 -0.74 5.53
N ILE A 121 -12.15 -1.06 4.64
CA ILE A 121 -10.72 -0.96 4.89
C ILE A 121 -10.15 0.11 3.95
N THR A 122 -9.49 1.13 4.47
CA THR A 122 -8.79 2.12 3.65
C THR A 122 -7.32 1.74 3.46
N GLU A 123 -6.88 1.80 2.22
CA GLU A 123 -5.49 1.61 1.84
C GLU A 123 -4.87 2.98 1.52
N THR A 124 -3.91 3.39 2.37
CA THR A 124 -3.30 4.70 2.32
C THR A 124 -1.82 4.62 2.73
N ASN A 125 -0.94 4.54 1.73
CA ASN A 125 0.52 4.52 1.95
C ASN A 125 1.07 5.95 2.16
N ILE A 126 0.82 6.52 3.34
CA ILE A 126 1.07 7.91 3.72
C ILE A 126 1.64 7.98 5.14
N PRO A 127 2.16 9.14 5.59
CA PRO A 127 2.64 9.31 6.95
C PRO A 127 1.61 8.90 8.01
N ASN A 128 2.09 8.33 9.13
CA ASN A 128 1.25 7.72 10.17
C ASN A 128 0.13 8.64 10.65
N ARG A 129 0.43 9.92 10.92
CA ARG A 129 -0.56 10.89 11.41
C ARG A 129 -1.70 11.10 10.41
N GLU A 130 -1.38 11.17 9.11
CA GLU A 130 -2.38 11.32 8.04
C GLU A 130 -3.21 10.04 7.91
N ASN A 131 -2.57 8.86 8.02
CA ASN A 131 -3.25 7.57 7.96
C ASN A 131 -4.27 7.38 9.09
N LEU A 132 -3.93 7.77 10.33
CA LEU A 132 -4.83 7.69 11.48
C LEU A 132 -6.11 8.51 11.30
N SER A 133 -6.09 9.59 10.50
CA SER A 133 -7.27 10.43 10.25
C SER A 133 -8.40 9.69 9.54
N TYR A 134 -8.11 8.56 8.85
CA TYR A 134 -9.11 7.74 8.15
C TYR A 134 -10.01 6.92 9.08
N PHE A 135 -9.76 6.88 10.37
CA PHE A 135 -10.76 6.44 11.33
C PHE A 135 -11.90 7.46 11.53
N GLY A 136 -11.63 8.77 11.26
CA GLY A 136 -12.54 9.85 11.61
C GLY A 136 -12.88 9.83 13.11
N ASN A 137 -14.16 9.92 13.44
CA ASN A 137 -14.72 9.68 14.77
C ASN A 137 -15.40 8.30 14.79
N ALA A 138 -14.72 7.24 14.38
CA ALA A 138 -15.26 5.90 14.13
C ALA A 138 -16.40 5.89 13.07
N ASN A 139 -16.38 6.83 12.14
CA ASN A 139 -17.42 7.03 11.10
C ASN A 139 -16.88 7.06 9.67
N GLU A 140 -15.59 6.71 9.48
CA GLU A 140 -14.96 6.55 8.17
C GLU A 140 -14.57 5.08 7.94
N ALA A 141 -13.29 4.72 7.98
CA ALA A 141 -12.87 3.33 7.87
C ALA A 141 -13.16 2.53 9.15
N HIS A 142 -13.57 1.27 9.01
CA HIS A 142 -13.57 0.30 10.11
C HIS A 142 -12.14 -0.18 10.38
N CYS A 143 -11.35 -0.35 9.32
CA CYS A 143 -9.95 -0.75 9.43
C CYS A 143 -9.07 0.17 8.58
N ILE A 144 -7.91 0.51 9.12
CA ILE A 144 -6.84 1.17 8.37
C ILE A 144 -5.62 0.26 8.29
N TYR A 145 -4.94 0.26 7.14
CA TYR A 145 -3.67 -0.44 6.98
C TYR A 145 -2.60 0.19 7.87
N ASN A 146 -1.90 -0.62 8.63
CA ASN A 146 -0.81 -0.16 9.49
C ASN A 146 0.50 -0.09 8.71
N PHE A 147 0.60 0.89 7.79
CA PHE A 147 1.71 1.03 6.85
C PHE A 147 3.06 1.35 7.49
N SER A 148 3.09 1.90 8.71
CA SER A 148 4.36 2.17 9.40
C SER A 148 5.03 0.90 9.92
N LEU A 149 4.26 -0.16 10.18
CA LEU A 149 4.79 -1.41 10.75
C LEU A 149 5.82 -2.11 9.85
N PRO A 150 5.58 -2.35 8.54
CA PRO A 150 6.53 -3.05 7.69
C PRO A 150 7.92 -2.40 7.65
N PRO A 151 8.09 -1.09 7.34
CA PRO A 151 9.41 -0.48 7.28
C PRO A 151 10.08 -0.32 8.66
N LEU A 152 9.33 -0.04 9.74
CA LEU A 152 9.89 0.05 11.09
C LEU A 152 10.39 -1.29 11.58
N LEU A 153 9.65 -2.36 11.33
CA LEU A 153 10.04 -3.70 11.71
C LEU A 153 11.25 -4.18 10.89
N LEU A 154 11.27 -3.90 9.58
CA LEU A 154 12.42 -4.19 8.73
C LEU A 154 13.66 -3.44 9.23
N HIS A 155 13.56 -2.12 9.47
CA HIS A 155 14.66 -1.32 10.03
C HIS A 155 15.19 -1.95 11.34
N THR A 156 14.30 -2.23 12.28
CA THR A 156 14.65 -2.81 13.57
C THR A 156 15.43 -4.13 13.43
N LEU A 157 14.98 -4.99 12.55
CA LEU A 157 15.59 -6.32 12.37
C LEU A 157 16.89 -6.28 11.55
N LEU A 158 17.08 -5.27 10.72
CA LEU A 158 18.31 -5.07 9.95
C LEU A 158 19.41 -4.31 10.75
N SER A 159 19.03 -3.30 11.53
CA SER A 159 19.96 -2.48 12.31
C SER A 159 20.27 -3.07 13.69
N GLY A 160 19.32 -3.79 14.29
CA GLY A 160 19.33 -4.19 15.70
C GLY A 160 18.86 -3.07 16.64
N ASP A 161 18.42 -1.92 16.12
CA ASP A 161 17.84 -0.82 16.91
C ASP A 161 16.31 -0.83 16.86
N SER A 162 15.68 -1.00 18.02
CA SER A 162 14.22 -1.01 18.17
C SER A 162 13.64 0.32 18.64
N THR A 163 14.45 1.37 18.74
CA THR A 163 14.03 2.65 19.34
C THR A 163 12.85 3.27 18.57
N ALA A 164 12.97 3.41 17.27
CA ALA A 164 11.90 3.97 16.43
C ALA A 164 10.61 3.14 16.47
N LEU A 165 10.73 1.80 16.37
CA LEU A 165 9.58 0.89 16.47
C LEU A 165 8.88 1.03 17.83
N LYS A 166 9.61 1.07 18.95
CA LYS A 166 9.04 1.23 20.30
C LYS A 166 8.35 2.59 20.45
N HIS A 167 8.98 3.68 20.02
CA HIS A 167 8.38 5.01 20.10
C HIS A 167 7.08 5.07 19.28
N TRP A 168 7.09 4.52 18.07
CA TRP A 168 5.89 4.44 17.24
C TRP A 168 4.80 3.61 17.94
N MET A 169 5.09 2.41 18.44
CA MET A 169 4.12 1.57 19.15
C MET A 169 3.50 2.29 20.35
N MET A 170 4.32 3.02 21.13
CA MET A 170 3.85 3.79 22.30
C MET A 170 3.02 5.03 21.91
N SER A 171 3.18 5.55 20.70
CA SER A 171 2.44 6.71 20.18
C SER A 171 1.11 6.34 19.50
N MET A 172 0.88 5.06 19.23
CA MET A 172 -0.35 4.62 18.57
C MET A 172 -1.53 4.73 19.55
N PRO A 173 -2.59 5.45 19.15
CA PRO A 173 -3.80 5.49 19.98
C PRO A 173 -4.50 4.11 19.94
N PRO A 174 -5.16 3.71 21.03
CA PRO A 174 -6.01 2.53 21.00
C PRO A 174 -7.14 2.74 19.95
N PRO A 175 -7.54 1.70 19.21
CA PRO A 175 -8.63 1.82 18.28
C PRO A 175 -9.93 2.13 19.03
N GLN A 176 -10.79 2.96 18.43
CA GLN A 176 -12.13 3.23 18.95
C GLN A 176 -13.04 2.01 18.72
N GLU A 177 -14.13 1.92 19.48
CA GLU A 177 -15.13 0.86 19.29
C GLU A 177 -15.61 0.83 17.82
N GLY A 178 -15.65 -0.36 17.23
CA GLY A 178 -15.99 -0.56 15.83
C GLY A 178 -14.86 -0.25 14.84
N THR A 179 -13.64 0.02 15.33
CA THR A 179 -12.46 0.23 14.48
C THR A 179 -11.33 -0.74 14.82
N ALA A 180 -10.42 -0.99 13.89
CA ALA A 180 -9.24 -1.83 14.11
C ALA A 180 -8.08 -1.43 13.19
N TYR A 181 -6.86 -1.69 13.65
CA TYR A 181 -5.68 -1.68 12.79
C TYR A 181 -5.61 -2.96 11.96
N PHE A 182 -5.29 -2.85 10.66
CA PHE A 182 -4.94 -4.00 9.82
C PHE A 182 -3.42 -4.11 9.77
N ASN A 183 -2.87 -5.00 10.59
CA ASN A 183 -1.43 -5.19 10.74
C ASN A 183 -0.90 -6.13 9.67
N PHE A 184 0.11 -5.70 8.92
CA PHE A 184 0.79 -6.51 7.92
C PHE A 184 2.27 -6.12 7.88
N ILE A 185 3.12 -7.01 7.38
CA ILE A 185 4.56 -6.77 7.24
C ILE A 185 5.07 -7.04 5.82
N ALA A 186 4.24 -7.64 4.99
CA ALA A 186 4.46 -7.84 3.55
C ALA A 186 3.12 -7.87 2.83
N SER A 187 3.12 -7.50 1.56
CA SER A 187 1.96 -7.55 0.68
C SER A 187 2.38 -7.78 -0.79
N HIS A 188 1.41 -7.75 -1.69
CA HIS A 188 1.65 -7.74 -3.14
C HIS A 188 2.32 -6.44 -3.64
N ASP A 189 2.33 -5.39 -2.84
CA ASP A 189 3.13 -4.19 -3.05
C ASP A 189 4.53 -4.37 -2.44
N GLY A 190 5.39 -3.38 -2.54
CA GLY A 190 6.62 -3.36 -1.78
C GLY A 190 6.43 -2.72 -0.39
N ILE A 191 7.51 -2.62 0.35
CA ILE A 191 7.52 -1.96 1.66
C ILE A 191 7.62 -0.45 1.43
N GLY A 192 6.55 0.28 1.76
CA GLY A 192 6.46 1.73 1.59
C GLY A 192 7.37 2.50 2.54
N LEU A 193 8.01 3.55 2.07
CA LEU A 193 8.91 4.39 2.87
C LEU A 193 8.27 5.69 3.37
N ARG A 194 7.18 6.15 2.75
CA ARG A 194 6.45 7.33 3.23
C ARG A 194 5.92 7.20 4.66
N PRO A 195 5.42 6.03 5.10
CA PRO A 195 4.89 5.87 6.45
C PRO A 195 5.92 6.05 7.57
N VAL A 196 7.21 6.05 7.26
CA VAL A 196 8.28 6.31 8.24
C VAL A 196 8.91 7.71 8.10
N GLU A 197 8.36 8.56 7.25
CA GLU A 197 8.73 9.98 7.21
C GLU A 197 8.46 10.63 8.57
N GLY A 198 9.51 11.19 9.18
CA GLY A 198 9.46 11.75 10.55
C GLY A 198 9.57 10.73 11.68
N LEU A 199 9.70 9.43 11.38
CA LEU A 199 9.95 8.37 12.35
C LEU A 199 11.38 7.81 12.25
N LEU A 200 11.94 7.80 11.04
CA LEU A 200 13.33 7.42 10.76
C LEU A 200 14.07 8.59 10.12
N GLU A 201 15.36 8.66 10.41
CA GLU A 201 16.27 9.61 9.77
C GLU A 201 16.56 9.21 8.31
N GLN A 202 16.91 10.18 7.48
CA GLN A 202 17.22 9.93 6.06
C GLN A 202 18.39 8.96 5.87
N SER A 203 19.35 8.95 6.78
CA SER A 203 20.49 8.01 6.78
C SER A 203 20.04 6.57 7.03
N GLU A 204 19.08 6.37 7.93
CA GLU A 204 18.51 5.05 8.25
C GLU A 204 17.70 4.50 7.06
N ILE A 205 16.91 5.36 6.42
CA ILE A 205 16.18 5.02 5.18
C ILE A 205 17.17 4.65 4.07
N ALA A 206 18.24 5.43 3.88
CA ALA A 206 19.26 5.14 2.88
C ALA A 206 19.97 3.80 3.15
N GLU A 207 20.22 3.46 4.40
CA GLU A 207 20.83 2.19 4.78
C GLU A 207 19.89 1.01 4.50
N MET A 208 18.59 1.14 4.76
CA MET A 208 17.59 0.13 4.38
C MET A 208 17.52 -0.05 2.85
N VAL A 209 17.54 1.03 2.08
CA VAL A 209 17.58 1.01 0.61
C VAL A 209 18.81 0.23 0.12
N ASN A 210 20.00 0.57 0.64
CA ASN A 210 21.24 -0.09 0.28
C ASN A 210 21.24 -1.58 0.65
N THR A 211 20.70 -1.91 1.83
CA THR A 211 20.61 -3.30 2.28
C THR A 211 19.63 -4.10 1.42
N THR A 212 18.48 -3.52 1.07
CA THR A 212 17.53 -4.12 0.14
C THR A 212 18.18 -4.46 -1.20
N ALA A 213 18.97 -3.53 -1.75
CA ALA A 213 19.68 -3.77 -3.01
C ALA A 213 20.73 -4.90 -2.87
N LYS A 214 21.47 -4.95 -1.74
CA LYS A 214 22.42 -6.05 -1.45
C LYS A 214 21.74 -7.42 -1.38
N TYR A 215 20.51 -7.49 -0.90
CA TYR A 215 19.71 -8.73 -0.86
C TYR A 215 18.89 -8.98 -2.14
N GLY A 216 19.25 -8.29 -3.24
CA GLY A 216 18.69 -8.51 -4.57
C GLY A 216 17.36 -7.85 -4.82
N GLY A 217 16.84 -7.05 -3.89
CA GLY A 217 15.62 -6.27 -4.06
C GLY A 217 15.78 -5.11 -5.04
N LYS A 218 14.66 -4.49 -5.37
CA LYS A 218 14.56 -3.32 -6.24
C LYS A 218 13.97 -2.15 -5.47
N VAL A 219 14.19 -0.93 -5.94
CA VAL A 219 13.66 0.29 -5.31
C VAL A 219 12.84 1.04 -6.33
N SER A 220 11.58 1.27 -6.02
CA SER A 220 10.72 2.15 -6.80
C SER A 220 10.87 3.58 -6.31
N LEU A 221 10.88 4.52 -7.26
CA LEU A 221 11.08 5.93 -6.99
C LEU A 221 9.77 6.72 -7.14
N ARG A 222 9.67 7.86 -6.48
CA ARG A 222 8.65 8.89 -6.69
C ARG A 222 9.30 10.22 -7.04
N THR A 223 8.56 11.10 -7.67
CA THR A 223 8.98 12.50 -7.86
C THR A 223 8.63 13.31 -6.61
N ALA A 224 9.64 13.94 -6.02
CA ALA A 224 9.46 14.91 -4.93
C ALA A 224 9.00 16.29 -5.48
N PRO A 225 8.48 17.20 -4.62
CA PRO A 225 8.02 18.53 -5.07
C PRO A 225 9.09 19.39 -5.77
N ASP A 226 10.36 19.17 -5.45
CA ASP A 226 11.52 19.83 -6.09
C ASP A 226 11.92 19.21 -7.43
N GLY A 227 11.17 18.20 -7.91
CA GLY A 227 11.43 17.48 -9.14
C GLY A 227 12.47 16.36 -9.03
N THR A 228 13.10 16.14 -7.87
CA THR A 228 14.04 15.05 -7.67
C THR A 228 13.33 13.72 -7.49
N ASN A 229 14.03 12.62 -7.81
CA ASN A 229 13.52 11.28 -7.57
C ASN A 229 14.02 10.75 -6.22
N THR A 230 13.08 10.33 -5.38
CA THR A 230 13.37 9.80 -4.05
C THR A 230 12.83 8.37 -3.89
N PRO A 231 13.46 7.52 -3.06
CA PRO A 231 12.94 6.20 -2.77
C PRO A 231 11.51 6.27 -2.22
N TYR A 232 10.66 5.41 -2.78
CA TYR A 232 9.22 5.33 -2.41
C TYR A 232 8.86 3.98 -1.82
N GLU A 233 9.41 2.89 -2.39
CA GLU A 233 9.00 1.53 -2.06
C GLU A 233 10.16 0.56 -2.26
N LEU A 234 10.40 -0.32 -1.29
CA LEU A 234 11.35 -1.41 -1.36
C LEU A 234 10.65 -2.66 -1.90
N ASN A 235 11.02 -3.11 -3.09
CA ASN A 235 10.46 -4.27 -3.75
C ASN A 235 11.36 -5.48 -3.53
N ILE A 236 11.01 -6.32 -2.59
CA ILE A 236 11.76 -7.50 -2.19
C ILE A 236 10.83 -8.50 -1.51
N ALA A 237 11.04 -9.79 -1.69
CA ALA A 237 10.37 -10.78 -0.86
C ALA A 237 10.84 -10.63 0.59
N LEU A 238 9.91 -10.58 1.55
CA LEU A 238 10.25 -10.35 2.96
C LEU A 238 11.22 -11.42 3.49
N PHE A 239 11.10 -12.66 3.00
CA PHE A 239 12.00 -13.74 3.36
C PHE A 239 13.45 -13.40 3.02
N ASP A 240 13.71 -12.91 1.80
CA ASP A 240 15.06 -12.47 1.37
C ASP A 240 15.52 -11.21 2.10
N ALA A 241 14.64 -10.25 2.34
CA ALA A 241 14.96 -9.03 3.08
C ALA A 241 15.52 -9.31 4.49
N LEU A 242 15.11 -10.45 5.09
CA LEU A 242 15.48 -10.82 6.47
C LEU A 242 16.56 -11.91 6.55
N GLN A 243 17.25 -12.24 5.43
CA GLN A 243 18.34 -13.22 5.43
C GLN A 243 19.59 -12.78 6.17
N GLY A 244 19.65 -11.57 6.64
CA GLY A 244 20.78 -11.02 7.38
C GLY A 244 20.47 -9.66 7.99
N THR A 245 21.51 -8.87 8.20
CA THR A 245 21.46 -7.50 8.72
C THR A 245 22.20 -6.56 7.76
N HIS A 246 22.33 -5.29 8.10
CA HIS A 246 23.19 -4.35 7.35
C HIS A 246 24.64 -4.86 7.18
N LYS A 247 25.09 -5.72 8.09
CA LYS A 247 26.44 -6.33 8.04
C LYS A 247 26.56 -7.46 7.03
N GLY A 248 25.45 -8.01 6.55
CA GLY A 248 25.40 -9.10 5.59
C GLY A 248 24.56 -10.30 6.04
N PRO A 249 24.49 -11.34 5.20
CA PRO A 249 23.77 -12.57 5.50
C PRO A 249 24.31 -13.29 6.73
N ASP A 250 23.43 -13.96 7.48
CA ASP A 250 23.78 -14.76 8.65
C ASP A 250 22.89 -16.02 8.77
N LYS A 251 23.15 -16.83 9.80
CA LYS A 251 22.39 -18.09 10.04
C LYS A 251 21.00 -17.88 10.63
N TRP A 252 20.60 -16.67 10.95
CA TRP A 252 19.38 -16.35 11.69
C TRP A 252 18.22 -15.93 10.79
N GLY A 253 18.35 -16.02 9.47
CA GLY A 253 17.33 -15.55 8.52
C GLY A 253 15.93 -16.09 8.80
N VAL A 254 15.77 -17.40 8.93
CA VAL A 254 14.46 -18.01 9.25
C VAL A 254 13.93 -17.55 10.60
N ALA A 255 14.78 -17.55 11.64
CA ALA A 255 14.37 -17.12 12.98
C ALA A 255 13.95 -15.64 13.01
N ARG A 256 14.68 -14.77 12.28
CA ARG A 256 14.36 -13.36 12.14
C ARG A 256 13.04 -13.16 11.40
N PHE A 257 12.80 -13.93 10.34
CA PHE A 257 11.55 -13.92 9.59
C PHE A 257 10.35 -14.35 10.48
N LEU A 258 10.47 -15.41 11.25
CA LEU A 258 9.43 -15.85 12.18
C LEU A 258 9.22 -14.85 13.32
N CYS A 259 10.29 -14.26 13.84
CA CYS A 259 10.21 -13.20 14.85
C CYS A 259 9.41 -11.98 14.34
N ALA A 260 9.62 -11.58 13.07
CA ALA A 260 8.85 -10.50 12.45
C ALA A 260 7.34 -10.79 12.46
N HIS A 261 6.96 -12.01 12.11
CA HIS A 261 5.55 -12.42 12.11
C HIS A 261 4.99 -12.54 13.53
N ALA A 262 5.76 -13.07 14.48
CA ALA A 262 5.36 -13.13 15.89
C ALA A 262 5.07 -11.73 16.46
N ILE A 263 5.89 -10.75 16.15
CA ILE A 263 5.64 -9.34 16.54
C ILE A 263 4.34 -8.84 15.91
N MET A 264 4.13 -9.06 14.61
CA MET A 264 2.89 -8.64 13.93
C MET A 264 1.64 -9.27 14.56
N PHE A 265 1.68 -10.57 14.90
CA PHE A 265 0.56 -11.26 15.53
C PHE A 265 0.31 -10.82 16.98
N ALA A 266 1.31 -10.32 17.67
CA ALA A 266 1.20 -9.83 19.05
C ALA A 266 0.63 -8.42 19.18
N LEU A 267 0.55 -7.66 18.06
CA LEU A 267 0.00 -6.30 18.07
C LEU A 267 -1.54 -6.31 18.08
N GLU A 268 -2.11 -5.32 18.75
CA GLU A 268 -3.56 -5.09 18.71
C GLU A 268 -4.03 -4.82 17.30
N GLY A 269 -5.08 -5.52 16.85
CA GLY A 269 -5.67 -5.38 15.53
C GLY A 269 -5.85 -6.72 14.80
N ILE A 270 -6.06 -6.64 13.50
CA ILE A 270 -6.29 -7.79 12.63
C ILE A 270 -4.99 -8.07 11.84
N PRO A 271 -4.33 -9.21 12.06
CA PRO A 271 -3.13 -9.55 11.33
C PRO A 271 -3.44 -10.01 9.91
N GLY A 272 -2.79 -9.40 8.91
CA GLY A 272 -2.84 -9.77 7.51
C GLY A 272 -1.60 -10.53 7.07
N LEU A 273 -1.70 -11.83 6.91
CA LEU A 273 -0.59 -12.67 6.47
C LEU A 273 -0.58 -12.75 4.94
N TYR A 274 0.49 -12.23 4.31
CA TYR A 274 0.69 -12.35 2.88
C TYR A 274 0.99 -13.79 2.49
N ILE A 275 0.36 -14.30 1.45
CA ILE A 275 0.51 -15.71 1.02
C ILE A 275 1.98 -16.08 0.77
N HIS A 276 2.78 -15.17 0.19
CA HIS A 276 4.19 -15.44 -0.03
C HIS A 276 5.03 -15.46 1.26
N SER A 277 4.58 -14.77 2.31
CA SER A 277 5.16 -14.90 3.64
C SER A 277 4.83 -16.26 4.25
N LEU A 278 3.56 -16.69 4.19
CA LEU A 278 3.17 -18.02 4.67
C LEU A 278 3.98 -19.15 4.02
N LEU A 279 4.34 -18.97 2.74
CA LEU A 279 5.09 -19.96 1.97
C LEU A 279 6.61 -19.79 2.03
N GLY A 280 7.12 -18.76 2.71
CA GLY A 280 8.56 -18.44 2.71
C GLY A 280 9.12 -18.21 1.30
N THR A 281 8.32 -17.60 0.43
CA THR A 281 8.69 -17.37 -0.98
C THR A 281 9.84 -16.38 -1.09
N THR A 282 10.81 -16.70 -1.94
CA THR A 282 11.98 -15.86 -2.24
C THR A 282 11.74 -14.93 -3.42
N ASN A 283 12.70 -14.05 -3.70
CA ASN A 283 12.69 -13.15 -4.86
C ASN A 283 12.54 -13.92 -6.18
N ASP A 284 11.64 -13.45 -7.03
CA ASP A 284 11.42 -13.99 -8.38
C ASP A 284 12.16 -13.12 -9.41
N TYR A 285 13.43 -13.43 -9.62
CA TYR A 285 14.28 -12.70 -10.56
C TYR A 285 13.85 -12.91 -12.01
N GLU A 286 13.43 -14.13 -12.37
CA GLU A 286 12.98 -14.44 -13.73
C GLU A 286 11.77 -13.59 -14.10
N ARG A 287 10.78 -13.53 -13.22
CA ARG A 287 9.59 -12.71 -13.43
C ARG A 287 9.89 -11.22 -13.50
N PHE A 288 10.84 -10.74 -12.69
CA PHE A 288 11.32 -9.36 -12.77
C PHE A 288 11.99 -9.09 -14.12
N GLU A 289 12.91 -9.95 -14.57
CA GLU A 289 13.63 -9.80 -15.84
C GLU A 289 12.68 -9.80 -17.04
N ASN A 290 11.68 -10.67 -17.02
CA ASN A 290 10.68 -10.75 -18.08
C ASN A 290 9.72 -9.57 -18.16
N SER A 291 9.36 -8.98 -17.00
CA SER A 291 8.35 -7.90 -16.93
C SER A 291 8.96 -6.51 -16.82
N GLN A 292 10.20 -6.39 -16.37
CA GLN A 292 10.87 -5.13 -15.96
C GLN A 292 10.07 -4.32 -14.93
N HIS A 293 9.15 -4.99 -14.22
CA HIS A 293 8.31 -4.36 -13.20
C HIS A 293 8.82 -4.72 -11.80
N ASN A 294 9.22 -3.72 -11.01
CA ASN A 294 9.85 -3.95 -9.69
C ASN A 294 9.04 -4.87 -8.78
N ARG A 295 7.72 -4.71 -8.73
CA ARG A 295 6.84 -5.53 -7.87
C ARG A 295 6.76 -7.00 -8.31
N ALA A 296 7.19 -7.34 -9.52
CA ALA A 296 7.20 -8.73 -9.98
C ALA A 296 8.12 -9.61 -9.11
N ILE A 297 9.16 -9.00 -8.50
CA ILE A 297 10.14 -9.72 -7.68
C ILE A 297 9.52 -10.38 -6.44
N ASN A 298 8.47 -9.78 -5.87
CA ASN A 298 7.79 -10.29 -4.66
C ASN A 298 6.38 -10.85 -4.95
N ARG A 299 6.09 -11.18 -6.22
CA ARG A 299 4.80 -11.74 -6.69
C ARG A 299 5.00 -13.03 -7.47
N HIS A 300 5.74 -13.98 -6.90
CA HIS A 300 6.02 -15.27 -7.53
C HIS A 300 4.73 -16.01 -7.91
N ARG A 301 4.76 -16.74 -9.02
CA ARG A 301 3.66 -17.62 -9.46
C ARG A 301 4.05 -19.07 -9.24
N TRP A 302 3.56 -19.64 -8.16
CA TRP A 302 3.78 -21.05 -7.87
C TRP A 302 3.05 -21.96 -8.86
N GLN A 303 3.76 -22.94 -9.37
CA GLN A 303 3.11 -24.15 -9.90
C GLN A 303 2.80 -25.05 -8.71
N GLU A 304 1.60 -25.66 -8.69
CA GLU A 304 1.15 -26.48 -7.56
C GLU A 304 2.13 -27.61 -7.24
N SER A 305 2.61 -28.34 -8.28
CA SER A 305 3.58 -29.43 -8.14
C SER A 305 4.86 -28.98 -7.44
N ASP A 306 5.39 -27.81 -7.82
CA ASP A 306 6.64 -27.28 -7.29
C ASP A 306 6.48 -26.83 -5.84
N LEU A 307 5.37 -26.17 -5.53
CA LEU A 307 5.03 -25.79 -4.17
C LEU A 307 4.91 -27.00 -3.27
N LEU A 308 4.15 -28.01 -3.68
CA LEU A 308 3.97 -29.26 -2.89
C LEU A 308 5.30 -29.99 -2.69
N ALA A 309 6.17 -30.02 -3.70
CA ALA A 309 7.52 -30.58 -3.55
C ALA A 309 8.36 -29.83 -2.51
N LYS A 310 8.32 -28.49 -2.51
CA LYS A 310 9.01 -27.66 -1.51
C LYS A 310 8.46 -27.86 -0.09
N LEU A 311 7.13 -27.91 0.06
CA LEU A 311 6.48 -28.12 1.35
C LEU A 311 6.68 -29.53 1.91
N SER A 312 6.89 -30.54 1.05
CA SER A 312 7.17 -31.92 1.42
C SER A 312 8.64 -32.15 1.78
N ASN A 313 9.56 -31.29 1.30
CA ASN A 313 11.01 -31.47 1.54
C ASN A 313 11.39 -30.97 2.95
N GLU A 314 11.88 -31.86 3.80
CA GLU A 314 12.25 -31.56 5.18
C GLU A 314 13.41 -30.58 5.33
N ASN A 315 14.25 -30.47 4.32
CA ASN A 315 15.41 -29.58 4.30
C ASN A 315 15.08 -28.21 3.68
N ALA A 316 13.88 -28.02 3.12
CA ALA A 316 13.48 -26.76 2.53
C ALA A 316 12.98 -25.77 3.59
N HIS A 317 13.45 -24.52 3.54
CA HIS A 317 12.98 -23.47 4.43
C HIS A 317 11.47 -23.21 4.28
N HIS A 318 10.88 -23.44 3.10
CA HIS A 318 9.44 -23.34 2.85
C HIS A 318 8.63 -24.20 3.81
N ARG A 319 9.05 -25.49 4.01
CA ARG A 319 8.42 -26.38 4.97
C ARG A 319 8.58 -25.89 6.41
N THR A 320 9.77 -25.40 6.77
CA THR A 320 10.03 -24.87 8.11
C THR A 320 9.15 -23.68 8.41
N VAL A 321 9.07 -22.71 7.48
CA VAL A 321 8.24 -21.51 7.61
C VAL A 321 6.76 -21.87 7.69
N PHE A 322 6.27 -22.75 6.80
CA PHE A 322 4.85 -23.12 6.73
C PHE A 322 4.36 -23.86 7.97
N LYS A 323 5.24 -24.59 8.68
CA LYS A 323 4.90 -25.34 9.88
C LYS A 323 5.01 -24.54 11.18
N ALA A 324 5.75 -23.44 11.17
CA ALA A 324 5.98 -22.59 12.33
C ALA A 324 4.85 -21.58 12.54
#